data_435c5e8a29a2736f3179a30879c92073
#
_entry.id   435c5e8a29a2736f3179a30879c92073
#
_cell.length_a   1.000
_cell.length_b   1.000
_cell.length_c   1.000
_cell.angle_alpha   90.00
_cell.angle_beta   90.00
_cell.angle_gamma   90.00
#
_symmetry.space_group_name_H-M   'P 1'
#
loop_
_entity.id
_entity.type
_entity.pdbx_description
1 polymer ?
#
loop_
_entity_poly.entity_id
_entity_poly.type
_entity_poly.pdbx_seq_one_letter_code
_entity_poly.pdbx_strand_id
1 'polypeptide(L)'
;MTSIARRTLLAGGLAVAAASLAPVALAAPAQPWLAYERRLRGLLADPPDGDFDEDFEQTLLDLNNLIRRREGAPPLAWDPGLAAAARAHAADMAVTERFDHLTREGYSPAGRVGLLARDLVGAPAENIAMRRNADGAVRPDQIMNQWRDSPGHRANLVAPSFTHVGYGVLRQGPRVIAVGAYAEVAARLAGPAPLRVRGPDEIARALSNAAPPIRQFSVSEPGGEVLTVTYVEGRPPNVLRPGAWQLRPHLSSGEHRYQLGWGPVFVLE
;
A
#
# COMPACT_ATOMS: atom_id res chain seq x y z
N MET A 1 -48.16 54.91 70.73
CA MET A 1 -48.52 53.50 70.45
C MET A 1 -48.11 53.21 68.94
N THR A 2 -46.95 52.64 68.78
CA THR A 2 -46.28 52.52 67.45
C THR A 2 -46.32 51.07 67.00
N SER A 3 -46.97 50.76 65.86
CA SER A 3 -47.10 49.43 65.27
C SER A 3 -45.83 49.15 64.39
N ILE A 4 -45.18 48.02 64.69
CA ILE A 4 -44.01 47.53 63.95
C ILE A 4 -44.51 46.56 62.89
N ALA A 5 -44.31 46.94 61.61
CA ALA A 5 -44.57 46.04 60.45
C ALA A 5 -43.43 45.02 60.27
N ARG A 6 -43.73 43.74 60.22
CA ARG A 6 -42.81 42.66 59.90
C ARG A 6 -42.63 42.59 58.42
N ARG A 7 -41.40 42.79 57.90
CA ARG A 7 -40.99 42.52 56.53
C ARG A 7 -40.60 41.07 56.35
N THR A 8 -41.33 40.37 55.53
CA THR A 8 -41.01 39.00 55.11
C THR A 8 -39.94 39.08 54.02
N LEU A 9 -38.77 38.49 54.26
CA LEU A 9 -37.71 38.29 53.28
C LEU A 9 -38.02 37.04 52.45
N LEU A 10 -38.30 37.21 51.17
CA LEU A 10 -38.34 36.13 50.18
C LEU A 10 -36.89 35.81 49.79
N ALA A 11 -36.42 34.63 50.17
CA ALA A 11 -35.16 34.05 49.70
C ALA A 11 -35.38 33.48 48.29
N GLY A 12 -34.93 34.18 47.29
CA GLY A 12 -34.85 33.67 45.90
C GLY A 12 -33.65 32.73 45.76
N GLY A 13 -33.92 31.43 45.66
CA GLY A 13 -32.88 30.46 45.36
C GLY A 13 -32.49 30.55 43.87
N LEU A 14 -31.25 30.91 43.58
CA LEU A 14 -30.64 30.74 42.25
C LEU A 14 -30.32 29.26 42.06
N ALA A 15 -31.06 28.59 41.20
CA ALA A 15 -30.69 27.26 40.67
C ALA A 15 -29.58 27.45 39.65
N VAL A 16 -28.34 27.12 40.02
CA VAL A 16 -27.22 27.02 39.08
C VAL A 16 -27.36 25.67 38.34
N ALA A 17 -27.79 25.72 37.10
CA ALA A 17 -27.76 24.58 36.21
C ALA A 17 -26.30 24.22 35.91
N ALA A 18 -25.79 23.16 36.51
CA ALA A 18 -24.50 22.58 36.12
C ALA A 18 -24.65 21.94 34.74
N ALA A 19 -24.19 22.63 33.70
CA ALA A 19 -24.02 22.06 32.39
C ALA A 19 -22.89 21.01 32.48
N SER A 20 -23.23 19.72 32.41
CA SER A 20 -22.27 18.66 32.24
C SER A 20 -21.61 18.81 30.88
N LEU A 21 -20.39 19.32 30.85
CA LEU A 21 -19.52 19.23 29.66
C LEU A 21 -19.16 17.75 29.50
N ALA A 22 -19.80 17.06 28.57
CA ALA A 22 -19.35 15.75 28.14
C ALA A 22 -17.89 15.89 27.64
N PRO A 23 -16.97 15.00 28.07
CA PRO A 23 -15.60 15.06 27.57
C PRO A 23 -15.65 14.92 26.04
N VAL A 24 -15.14 15.92 25.32
CA VAL A 24 -14.86 15.80 23.88
C VAL A 24 -13.80 14.70 23.79
N ALA A 25 -14.20 13.51 23.34
CA ALA A 25 -13.27 12.45 23.04
C ALA A 25 -12.35 12.99 21.93
N LEU A 26 -11.12 13.34 22.29
CA LEU A 26 -10.07 13.61 21.33
C LEU A 26 -9.95 12.37 20.46
N ALA A 27 -10.36 12.46 19.20
CA ALA A 27 -10.17 11.39 18.24
C ALA A 27 -8.70 11.00 18.26
N ALA A 28 -8.41 9.71 18.45
CA ALA A 28 -7.06 9.21 18.37
C ALA A 28 -6.44 9.70 17.05
N PRO A 29 -5.16 10.13 17.03
CA PRO A 29 -4.53 10.65 15.84
C PRO A 29 -4.69 9.62 14.71
N ALA A 30 -5.23 10.07 13.58
CA ALA A 30 -5.48 9.19 12.44
C ALA A 30 -4.17 8.54 12.03
N GLN A 31 -4.13 7.21 12.00
CA GLN A 31 -2.94 6.46 11.57
C GLN A 31 -2.60 6.87 10.13
N PRO A 32 -1.40 7.41 9.84
CA PRO A 32 -1.05 7.93 8.52
C PRO A 32 -1.22 6.89 7.40
N TRP A 33 -0.91 5.63 7.68
CA TRP A 33 -1.04 4.52 6.73
C TRP A 33 -2.49 4.16 6.39
N LEU A 34 -3.43 4.31 7.34
CA LEU A 34 -4.85 4.17 7.06
C LEU A 34 -5.39 5.34 6.21
N ALA A 35 -4.88 6.54 6.43
CA ALA A 35 -5.24 7.70 5.61
C ALA A 35 -4.68 7.53 4.18
N TYR A 36 -3.45 7.04 4.06
CA TYR A 36 -2.83 6.77 2.78
C TYR A 36 -3.57 5.67 2.01
N GLU A 37 -3.91 4.56 2.64
CA GLU A 37 -4.69 3.48 2.01
C GLU A 37 -6.05 4.00 1.49
N ARG A 38 -6.78 4.79 2.29
CA ARG A 38 -8.03 5.41 1.84
C ARG A 38 -7.81 6.34 0.64
N ARG A 39 -6.73 7.14 0.64
CA ARG A 39 -6.36 7.98 -0.51
C ARG A 39 -6.12 7.14 -1.76
N LEU A 40 -5.34 6.08 -1.66
CA LEU A 40 -5.07 5.17 -2.79
C LEU A 40 -6.36 4.56 -3.36
N ARG A 41 -7.26 4.10 -2.49
CA ARG A 41 -8.56 3.56 -2.94
C ARG A 41 -9.47 4.63 -3.55
N GLY A 42 -9.44 5.84 -3.02
CA GLY A 42 -10.14 6.98 -3.62
C GLY A 42 -9.64 7.27 -5.04
N LEU A 43 -8.33 7.30 -5.24
CA LEU A 43 -7.71 7.50 -6.56
C LEU A 43 -7.99 6.36 -7.55
N LEU A 44 -8.17 5.13 -7.06
CA LEU A 44 -8.59 4.01 -7.89
C LEU A 44 -10.05 4.08 -8.31
N ALA A 45 -10.92 4.60 -7.44
CA ALA A 45 -12.35 4.73 -7.71
C ALA A 45 -12.70 5.95 -8.56
N ASP A 46 -11.93 7.02 -8.43
CA ASP A 46 -12.14 8.30 -9.11
C ASP A 46 -10.77 8.89 -9.50
N PRO A 47 -10.18 8.42 -10.62
CA PRO A 47 -8.87 8.88 -11.07
C PRO A 47 -8.94 10.35 -11.55
N PRO A 48 -7.87 11.16 -11.28
CA PRO A 48 -7.87 12.58 -11.58
C PRO A 48 -7.79 12.85 -13.08
N ASP A 49 -8.72 13.66 -13.61
CA ASP A 49 -8.73 14.23 -14.97
C ASP A 49 -8.51 13.20 -16.09
N GLY A 50 -8.95 11.96 -15.90
CA GLY A 50 -8.78 10.90 -16.89
C GLY A 50 -9.23 9.54 -16.41
N ASP A 51 -8.99 8.53 -17.26
CA ASP A 51 -9.30 7.14 -16.98
C ASP A 51 -8.03 6.30 -17.02
N PHE A 52 -8.06 5.14 -16.36
CA PHE A 52 -7.04 4.11 -16.56
C PHE A 52 -7.25 3.45 -17.93
N ASP A 53 -6.16 3.34 -18.69
CA ASP A 53 -6.15 2.75 -20.04
C ASP A 53 -5.77 1.27 -19.97
N GLU A 54 -6.78 0.42 -19.73
CA GLU A 54 -6.59 -1.03 -19.54
C GLU A 54 -6.03 -1.72 -20.79
N ASP A 55 -6.42 -1.28 -21.98
CA ASP A 55 -5.86 -1.80 -23.25
C ASP A 55 -4.38 -1.49 -23.38
N PHE A 56 -3.98 -0.30 -22.95
CA PHE A 56 -2.56 0.08 -22.93
C PHE A 56 -1.80 -0.78 -21.92
N GLU A 57 -2.35 -1.01 -20.72
CA GLU A 57 -1.74 -1.83 -19.66
C GLU A 57 -1.53 -3.28 -20.15
N GLN A 58 -2.53 -3.87 -20.81
CA GLN A 58 -2.42 -5.20 -21.37
C GLN A 58 -1.37 -5.25 -22.49
N THR A 59 -1.33 -4.23 -23.35
CA THR A 59 -0.30 -4.12 -24.40
C THR A 59 1.11 -4.00 -23.80
N LEU A 60 1.30 -3.31 -22.66
CA LEU A 60 2.58 -3.26 -21.95
C LEU A 60 2.99 -4.65 -21.46
N LEU A 61 2.06 -5.46 -20.94
CA LEU A 61 2.35 -6.85 -20.53
C LEU A 61 2.84 -7.68 -21.73
N ASP A 62 2.16 -7.59 -22.86
CA ASP A 62 2.51 -8.33 -24.07
C ASP A 62 3.90 -7.94 -24.62
N LEU A 63 4.17 -6.64 -24.67
CA LEU A 63 5.46 -6.10 -25.09
C LEU A 63 6.60 -6.50 -24.14
N ASN A 64 6.36 -6.43 -22.82
CA ASN A 64 7.35 -6.87 -21.86
C ASN A 64 7.62 -8.37 -21.99
N ASN A 65 6.59 -9.20 -22.11
CA ASN A 65 6.75 -10.64 -22.32
C ASN A 65 7.42 -10.98 -23.64
N LEU A 66 7.26 -10.16 -24.69
CA LEU A 66 8.01 -10.29 -25.93
C LEU A 66 9.51 -10.01 -25.71
N ILE A 67 9.86 -8.95 -24.97
CA ILE A 67 11.24 -8.65 -24.60
C ILE A 67 11.84 -9.80 -23.79
N ARG A 68 11.14 -10.26 -22.75
CA ARG A 68 11.59 -11.35 -21.87
C ARG A 68 11.89 -12.64 -22.66
N ARG A 69 11.01 -13.02 -23.59
CA ARG A 69 11.28 -14.18 -24.49
C ARG A 69 12.58 -14.03 -25.28
N ARG A 70 12.86 -12.83 -25.80
CA ARG A 70 14.10 -12.55 -26.55
C ARG A 70 15.36 -12.59 -25.70
N GLU A 71 15.22 -12.26 -24.42
CA GLU A 71 16.31 -12.24 -23.43
C GLU A 71 16.41 -13.56 -22.65
N GLY A 72 15.58 -14.57 -22.95
CA GLY A 72 15.58 -15.86 -22.27
C GLY A 72 15.00 -15.86 -20.86
N ALA A 73 14.27 -14.82 -20.47
CA ALA A 73 13.61 -14.72 -19.17
C ALA A 73 12.19 -15.32 -19.24
N PRO A 74 11.70 -15.97 -18.15
CA PRO A 74 10.33 -16.48 -18.09
C PRO A 74 9.29 -15.36 -18.24
N PRO A 75 8.10 -15.63 -18.84
CA PRO A 75 7.06 -14.63 -18.97
C PRO A 75 6.49 -14.23 -17.59
N LEU A 76 6.03 -12.98 -17.49
CA LEU A 76 5.31 -12.45 -16.33
C LEU A 76 3.82 -12.77 -16.43
N ALA A 77 3.21 -13.16 -15.32
CA ALA A 77 1.77 -13.22 -15.16
C ALA A 77 1.22 -11.86 -14.68
N TRP A 78 0.00 -11.56 -15.11
CA TRP A 78 -0.72 -10.38 -14.60
C TRP A 78 -1.15 -10.59 -13.14
N ASP A 79 -0.99 -9.54 -12.32
CA ASP A 79 -1.47 -9.51 -10.95
C ASP A 79 -2.36 -8.28 -10.70
N PRO A 80 -3.64 -8.47 -10.32
CA PRO A 80 -4.58 -7.36 -10.13
C PRO A 80 -4.23 -6.48 -8.92
N GLY A 81 -3.59 -7.03 -7.88
CA GLY A 81 -3.14 -6.27 -6.72
C GLY A 81 -1.95 -5.36 -7.06
N LEU A 82 -1.00 -5.87 -7.85
CA LEU A 82 0.10 -5.06 -8.39
C LEU A 82 -0.43 -3.99 -9.35
N ALA A 83 -1.42 -4.31 -10.20
CA ALA A 83 -2.05 -3.33 -11.08
C ALA A 83 -2.75 -2.22 -10.27
N ALA A 84 -3.47 -2.57 -9.21
CA ALA A 84 -4.05 -1.59 -8.31
C ALA A 84 -2.99 -0.67 -7.68
N ALA A 85 -1.85 -1.21 -7.23
CA ALA A 85 -0.75 -0.42 -6.69
C ALA A 85 -0.15 0.53 -7.75
N ALA A 86 0.02 0.03 -8.97
CA ALA A 86 0.55 0.81 -10.10
C ALA A 86 -0.42 1.92 -10.52
N ARG A 87 -1.71 1.62 -10.70
CA ARG A 87 -2.77 2.60 -11.03
C ARG A 87 -2.88 3.69 -9.98
N ALA A 88 -2.93 3.30 -8.69
CA ALA A 88 -3.01 4.26 -7.59
C ALA A 88 -1.80 5.21 -7.56
N HIS A 89 -0.59 4.71 -7.87
CA HIS A 89 0.60 5.55 -7.92
C HIS A 89 0.62 6.47 -9.14
N ALA A 90 0.18 6.00 -10.31
CA ALA A 90 0.03 6.85 -11.49
C ALA A 90 -0.92 8.02 -11.21
N ALA A 91 -2.05 7.75 -10.55
CA ALA A 91 -3.02 8.77 -10.14
C ALA A 91 -2.46 9.70 -9.04
N ASP A 92 -1.72 9.18 -8.06
CA ASP A 92 -1.08 9.98 -7.02
C ASP A 92 -0.04 10.96 -7.60
N MET A 93 0.79 10.51 -8.55
CA MET A 93 1.73 11.37 -9.28
C MET A 93 1.00 12.46 -10.08
N ALA A 94 -0.17 12.15 -10.65
CA ALA A 94 -0.97 13.10 -11.39
C ALA A 94 -1.54 14.22 -10.50
N VAL A 95 -2.08 13.86 -9.32
CA VAL A 95 -2.64 14.82 -8.34
C VAL A 95 -1.56 15.68 -7.69
N THR A 96 -0.45 15.04 -7.31
CA THR A 96 0.62 15.73 -6.56
C THR A 96 1.60 16.48 -7.45
N GLU A 97 1.53 16.27 -8.78
CA GLU A 97 2.47 16.78 -9.78
C GLU A 97 3.94 16.37 -9.46
N ARG A 98 4.10 15.32 -8.68
CA ARG A 98 5.41 14.77 -8.29
C ARG A 98 5.67 13.45 -8.99
N PHE A 99 6.63 13.45 -9.90
CA PHE A 99 7.08 12.26 -10.60
C PHE A 99 8.27 11.64 -9.87
N ASP A 100 8.00 10.67 -8.98
CA ASP A 100 8.99 10.02 -8.12
C ASP A 100 8.46 8.66 -7.65
N HIS A 101 9.34 7.70 -7.35
CA HIS A 101 8.98 6.42 -6.73
C HIS A 101 8.38 6.59 -5.32
N LEU A 102 8.85 7.58 -4.58
CA LEU A 102 8.32 7.92 -3.26
C LEU A 102 7.24 9.00 -3.37
N THR A 103 6.19 8.87 -2.57
CA THR A 103 5.21 9.96 -2.40
C THR A 103 5.85 11.16 -1.71
N ARG A 104 5.13 12.27 -1.62
CA ARG A 104 5.59 13.45 -0.87
C ARG A 104 5.86 13.13 0.60
N GLU A 105 5.10 12.20 1.19
CA GLU A 105 5.22 11.75 2.58
C GLU A 105 6.30 10.66 2.76
N GLY A 106 6.93 10.20 1.68
CA GLY A 106 7.97 9.18 1.70
C GLY A 106 7.47 7.73 1.61
N TYR A 107 6.19 7.50 1.27
CA TYR A 107 5.66 6.15 1.11
C TYR A 107 6.26 5.46 -0.12
N SER A 108 6.82 4.28 0.09
CA SER A 108 7.57 3.53 -0.92
C SER A 108 6.69 2.60 -1.77
N PRO A 109 7.20 2.11 -2.93
CA PRO A 109 6.53 1.08 -3.73
C PRO A 109 6.18 -0.17 -2.90
N ALA A 110 7.09 -0.64 -2.04
CA ALA A 110 6.83 -1.81 -1.18
C ALA A 110 5.69 -1.58 -0.20
N GLY A 111 5.57 -0.37 0.36
CA GLY A 111 4.44 0.01 1.20
C GLY A 111 3.12 0.02 0.42
N ARG A 112 3.09 0.59 -0.80
CA ARG A 112 1.90 0.59 -1.66
C ARG A 112 1.44 -0.81 -2.03
N VAL A 113 2.36 -1.66 -2.48
CA VAL A 113 2.06 -3.06 -2.77
C VAL A 113 1.51 -3.77 -1.54
N GLY A 114 2.12 -3.58 -0.37
CA GLY A 114 1.63 -4.16 0.89
C GLY A 114 0.25 -3.66 1.33
N LEU A 115 -0.19 -2.47 0.88
CA LEU A 115 -1.53 -1.95 1.13
C LEU A 115 -2.58 -2.49 0.15
N LEU A 116 -2.24 -2.73 -1.11
CA LEU A 116 -3.20 -3.01 -2.19
C LEU A 116 -3.17 -4.45 -2.69
N ALA A 117 -1.99 -5.09 -2.78
CA ALA A 117 -1.83 -6.52 -3.08
C ALA A 117 -1.78 -7.34 -1.77
N ARG A 118 -2.90 -7.38 -1.06
CA ARG A 118 -2.95 -7.83 0.35
C ARG A 118 -2.86 -9.34 0.55
N ASP A 119 -2.83 -10.12 -0.48
CA ASP A 119 -2.57 -11.57 -0.48
C ASP A 119 -1.16 -11.93 -0.95
N LEU A 120 -0.39 -10.93 -1.44
CA LEU A 120 0.91 -11.15 -2.04
C LEU A 120 2.04 -11.13 -1.00
N VAL A 121 2.93 -12.13 -1.08
CA VAL A 121 4.22 -12.18 -0.38
C VAL A 121 5.31 -12.35 -1.42
N GLY A 122 6.28 -11.41 -1.44
CA GLY A 122 7.34 -11.45 -2.43
C GLY A 122 8.32 -10.29 -2.33
N ALA A 123 9.03 -10.02 -3.41
CA ALA A 123 9.96 -8.89 -3.52
C ALA A 123 9.46 -7.93 -4.62
N PRO A 124 8.87 -6.78 -4.26
CA PRO A 124 8.35 -5.82 -5.22
C PRO A 124 9.45 -4.92 -5.81
N ALA A 125 9.25 -4.50 -7.07
CA ALA A 125 10.02 -3.46 -7.74
C ALA A 125 9.09 -2.59 -8.60
N GLU A 126 9.60 -1.45 -9.06
CA GLU A 126 8.76 -0.50 -9.79
C GLU A 126 9.52 0.15 -10.95
N ASN A 127 8.84 0.31 -12.07
CA ASN A 127 9.23 1.23 -13.15
C ASN A 127 8.17 2.33 -13.27
N ILE A 128 8.61 3.58 -13.45
CA ILE A 128 7.71 4.69 -13.74
C ILE A 128 8.12 5.37 -15.05
N ALA A 129 7.14 5.86 -15.79
CA ALA A 129 7.36 6.68 -16.98
C ALA A 129 6.28 7.75 -17.10
N MET A 130 6.68 8.90 -17.58
CA MET A 130 5.79 9.95 -18.01
C MET A 130 6.17 10.37 -19.42
N ARG A 131 5.18 10.51 -20.29
CA ARG A 131 5.39 10.95 -21.66
C ARG A 131 4.26 11.87 -22.11
N ARG A 132 4.63 12.86 -22.92
CA ARG A 132 3.71 13.73 -23.64
C ARG A 132 4.19 13.80 -25.08
N ASN A 133 3.30 13.56 -26.02
CA ASN A 133 3.58 13.81 -27.45
C ASN A 133 3.05 15.21 -27.82
N ALA A 134 3.78 15.91 -28.69
CA ALA A 134 3.30 17.17 -29.27
C ALA A 134 2.13 16.90 -30.23
N ASP A 135 2.28 15.84 -31.04
CA ASP A 135 1.29 15.42 -32.02
C ASP A 135 0.90 13.95 -31.78
N GLY A 136 -0.41 13.72 -31.73
CA GLY A 136 -0.98 12.38 -31.56
C GLY A 136 -0.88 11.80 -30.17
N ALA A 137 -1.51 10.65 -29.98
CA ALA A 137 -1.53 9.95 -28.71
C ALA A 137 -0.20 9.24 -28.38
N VAL A 138 0.14 9.17 -27.11
CA VAL A 138 1.22 8.30 -26.62
C VAL A 138 0.83 6.84 -26.83
N ARG A 139 1.76 6.04 -27.37
CA ARG A 139 1.57 4.61 -27.63
C ARG A 139 2.36 3.74 -26.66
N PRO A 140 1.89 2.49 -26.38
CA PRO A 140 2.55 1.56 -25.47
C PRO A 140 4.02 1.27 -25.81
N ASP A 141 4.35 1.16 -27.09
CA ASP A 141 5.72 0.92 -27.55
C ASP A 141 6.68 2.05 -27.16
N GLN A 142 6.20 3.29 -27.09
CA GLN A 142 7.00 4.44 -26.69
C GLN A 142 7.36 4.39 -25.20
N ILE A 143 6.44 3.98 -24.33
CA ILE A 143 6.71 3.77 -22.90
C ILE A 143 7.65 2.57 -22.71
N MET A 144 7.39 1.46 -23.39
CA MET A 144 8.24 0.27 -23.30
C MET A 144 9.67 0.55 -23.78
N ASN A 145 9.84 1.31 -24.85
CA ASN A 145 11.15 1.73 -25.34
C ASN A 145 11.88 2.64 -24.33
N GLN A 146 11.16 3.60 -23.73
CA GLN A 146 11.72 4.45 -22.66
C GLN A 146 12.28 3.63 -21.50
N TRP A 147 11.54 2.58 -21.05
CA TRP A 147 12.02 1.69 -20.01
C TRP A 147 13.17 0.78 -20.48
N ARG A 148 13.10 0.25 -21.71
CA ARG A 148 14.16 -0.60 -22.28
C ARG A 148 15.48 0.14 -22.43
N ASP A 149 15.44 1.41 -22.80
CA ASP A 149 16.62 2.23 -23.10
C ASP A 149 17.25 2.82 -21.81
N SER A 150 16.60 2.64 -20.64
CA SER A 150 17.12 3.01 -19.31
C SER A 150 17.66 1.76 -18.60
N PRO A 151 18.96 1.70 -18.22
CA PRO A 151 19.55 0.51 -17.61
C PRO A 151 18.82 0.01 -16.35
N GLY A 152 18.41 0.91 -15.44
CA GLY A 152 17.69 0.56 -14.23
C GLY A 152 16.29 0.00 -14.51
N HIS A 153 15.53 0.64 -15.40
CA HIS A 153 14.21 0.15 -15.80
C HIS A 153 14.31 -1.18 -16.57
N ARG A 154 15.30 -1.28 -17.49
CA ARG A 154 15.54 -2.51 -18.24
C ARG A 154 15.84 -3.69 -17.32
N ALA A 155 16.59 -3.48 -16.26
CA ALA A 155 16.86 -4.54 -15.28
C ALA A 155 15.56 -5.15 -14.73
N ASN A 156 14.54 -4.35 -14.42
CA ASN A 156 13.24 -4.86 -13.99
C ASN A 156 12.48 -5.58 -15.11
N LEU A 157 12.55 -5.08 -16.37
CA LEU A 157 11.87 -5.74 -17.50
C LEU A 157 12.32 -7.19 -17.68
N VAL A 158 13.62 -7.46 -17.49
CA VAL A 158 14.23 -8.77 -17.82
C VAL A 158 14.69 -9.57 -16.61
N ALA A 159 14.48 -9.08 -15.37
CA ALA A 159 14.86 -9.80 -14.17
C ALA A 159 14.23 -11.21 -14.13
N PRO A 160 15.02 -12.30 -14.15
CA PRO A 160 14.47 -13.65 -14.25
C PRO A 160 13.71 -14.09 -12.99
N SER A 161 13.95 -13.43 -11.85
CA SER A 161 13.27 -13.71 -10.57
C SER A 161 11.84 -13.19 -10.55
N PHE A 162 11.50 -12.14 -11.32
CA PHE A 162 10.13 -11.64 -11.33
C PHE A 162 9.19 -12.61 -12.04
N THR A 163 8.07 -12.89 -11.38
CA THR A 163 7.04 -13.83 -11.82
C THR A 163 5.74 -13.13 -12.21
N HIS A 164 5.48 -11.95 -11.64
CA HIS A 164 4.24 -11.19 -11.83
C HIS A 164 4.50 -9.72 -12.06
N VAL A 165 3.55 -9.07 -12.72
CA VAL A 165 3.51 -7.62 -12.92
C VAL A 165 2.06 -7.14 -12.94
N GLY A 166 1.85 -5.91 -12.54
CA GLY A 166 0.65 -5.14 -12.83
C GLY A 166 1.06 -3.78 -13.35
N TYR A 167 0.43 -3.35 -14.43
CA TYR A 167 0.63 -2.00 -14.96
C TYR A 167 -0.51 -1.09 -14.51
N GLY A 168 -0.22 0.19 -14.38
CA GLY A 168 -1.18 1.25 -14.17
C GLY A 168 -0.87 2.39 -15.13
N VAL A 169 -1.79 2.71 -16.02
CA VAL A 169 -1.63 3.74 -17.03
C VAL A 169 -2.76 4.75 -16.91
N LEU A 170 -2.41 5.98 -16.50
CA LEU A 170 -3.34 7.09 -16.46
C LEU A 170 -3.12 7.99 -17.67
N ARG A 171 -4.19 8.23 -18.43
CA ARG A 171 -4.18 9.11 -19.59
C ARG A 171 -4.83 10.45 -19.24
N GLN A 172 -4.10 11.53 -19.39
CA GLN A 172 -4.58 12.91 -19.19
C GLN A 172 -4.37 13.71 -20.48
N GLY A 173 -5.32 13.64 -21.39
CA GLY A 173 -5.19 14.25 -22.71
C GLY A 173 -3.94 13.75 -23.45
N PRO A 174 -2.97 14.62 -23.83
CA PRO A 174 -1.75 14.23 -24.53
C PRO A 174 -0.68 13.61 -23.62
N ARG A 175 -0.88 13.63 -22.29
CA ARG A 175 0.06 13.09 -21.31
C ARG A 175 -0.36 11.69 -20.88
N VAL A 176 0.60 10.81 -20.72
CA VAL A 176 0.45 9.48 -20.12
C VAL A 176 1.43 9.36 -18.96
N ILE A 177 0.94 8.88 -17.83
CA ILE A 177 1.74 8.42 -16.70
C ILE A 177 1.57 6.92 -16.61
N ALA A 178 2.68 6.18 -16.69
CA ALA A 178 2.68 4.73 -16.66
C ALA A 178 3.55 4.22 -15.51
N VAL A 179 3.04 3.25 -14.79
CA VAL A 179 3.72 2.56 -13.69
C VAL A 179 3.68 1.06 -13.97
N GLY A 180 4.80 0.36 -13.80
CA GLY A 180 4.88 -1.09 -13.76
C GLY A 180 5.31 -1.53 -12.36
N ALA A 181 4.42 -2.21 -11.63
CA ALA A 181 4.73 -2.83 -10.35
C ALA A 181 5.04 -4.31 -10.59
N TYR A 182 6.28 -4.70 -10.36
CA TYR A 182 6.78 -6.07 -10.53
C TYR A 182 6.86 -6.77 -9.19
N ALA A 183 6.79 -8.09 -9.18
CA ALA A 183 7.11 -8.88 -7.99
C ALA A 183 7.69 -10.26 -8.33
N GLU A 184 8.68 -10.66 -7.55
CA GLU A 184 8.98 -12.07 -7.30
C GLU A 184 7.96 -12.56 -6.28
N VAL A 185 6.89 -13.22 -6.74
CA VAL A 185 5.85 -13.76 -5.85
C VAL A 185 6.33 -15.10 -5.32
N ALA A 186 6.66 -15.14 -4.04
CA ALA A 186 7.17 -16.32 -3.36
C ALA A 186 6.07 -17.12 -2.64
N ALA A 187 4.99 -16.44 -2.23
CA ALA A 187 3.81 -17.08 -1.64
C ALA A 187 2.57 -16.20 -1.81
N ARG A 188 1.40 -16.83 -1.67
CA ARG A 188 0.12 -16.14 -1.59
C ARG A 188 -0.63 -16.56 -0.34
N LEU A 189 -1.27 -15.60 0.30
CA LEU A 189 -2.24 -15.87 1.36
C LEU A 189 -3.52 -16.42 0.73
N ALA A 190 -4.29 -17.21 1.48
CA ALA A 190 -5.56 -17.76 1.02
C ALA A 190 -6.62 -16.67 0.71
N GLY A 191 -6.39 -15.46 1.16
CA GLY A 191 -7.20 -14.28 0.90
C GLY A 191 -6.51 -13.01 1.38
N PRO A 192 -7.08 -11.82 1.12
CA PRO A 192 -6.50 -10.55 1.54
C PRO A 192 -6.31 -10.50 3.06
N ALA A 193 -5.09 -10.20 3.52
CA ALA A 193 -4.82 -10.00 4.94
C ALA A 193 -5.63 -8.83 5.50
N PRO A 194 -6.06 -8.86 6.79
CA PRO A 194 -6.75 -7.74 7.40
C PRO A 194 -5.83 -6.52 7.52
N LEU A 195 -6.34 -5.32 7.16
CA LEU A 195 -5.57 -4.08 7.31
C LEU A 195 -5.48 -3.64 8.77
N ARG A 196 -6.56 -3.81 9.54
CA ARG A 196 -6.62 -3.55 10.97
C ARG A 196 -6.61 -4.85 11.73
N VAL A 197 -5.79 -4.94 12.75
CA VAL A 197 -5.64 -6.13 13.61
C VAL A 197 -5.58 -5.72 15.06
N ARG A 198 -6.11 -6.58 15.95
CA ARG A 198 -6.09 -6.39 17.41
C ARG A 198 -4.89 -7.07 18.06
N GLY A 199 -4.23 -7.94 17.32
CA GLY A 199 -3.07 -8.66 17.80
C GLY A 199 -2.36 -9.44 16.71
N PRO A 200 -1.11 -9.83 16.94
CA PRO A 200 -0.29 -10.53 15.97
C PRO A 200 -0.82 -11.92 15.61
N ASP A 201 -1.67 -12.53 16.44
CA ASP A 201 -2.28 -13.84 16.15
C ASP A 201 -3.19 -13.82 14.91
N GLU A 202 -3.82 -12.69 14.62
CA GLU A 202 -4.62 -12.53 13.41
C GLU A 202 -3.75 -12.61 12.15
N ILE A 203 -2.54 -12.07 12.24
CA ILE A 203 -1.55 -12.11 11.17
C ILE A 203 -0.95 -13.51 11.04
N ALA A 204 -0.60 -14.15 12.16
CA ALA A 204 -0.07 -15.51 12.17
C ALA A 204 -1.05 -16.49 11.50
N ARG A 205 -2.36 -16.36 11.77
CA ARG A 205 -3.40 -17.15 11.10
C ARG A 205 -3.46 -16.89 9.59
N ALA A 206 -3.34 -15.64 9.15
CA ALA A 206 -3.32 -15.33 7.72
C ALA A 206 -2.11 -15.97 7.03
N LEU A 207 -0.94 -15.96 7.67
CA LEU A 207 0.29 -16.54 7.14
C LEU A 207 0.29 -18.09 7.15
N SER A 208 -0.32 -18.73 8.15
CA SER A 208 -0.39 -20.19 8.20
C SER A 208 -1.20 -20.80 7.05
N ASN A 209 -2.11 -20.01 6.46
CA ASN A 209 -2.91 -20.39 5.29
C ASN A 209 -2.26 -19.94 3.97
N ALA A 210 -1.01 -19.49 3.98
CA ALA A 210 -0.28 -19.14 2.77
C ALA A 210 0.13 -20.40 1.98
N ALA A 211 0.27 -20.26 0.67
CA ALA A 211 0.81 -21.27 -0.21
C ALA A 211 2.09 -20.75 -0.92
N PRO A 212 3.28 -21.31 -0.62
CA PRO A 212 3.58 -22.29 0.44
C PRO A 212 3.37 -21.70 1.86
N PRO A 213 3.19 -22.55 2.90
CA PRO A 213 2.98 -22.10 4.28
C PRO A 213 4.16 -21.31 4.83
N ILE A 214 3.84 -20.22 5.53
CA ILE A 214 4.83 -19.33 6.15
C ILE A 214 4.69 -19.47 7.68
N ARG A 215 5.73 -20.01 8.31
CA ARG A 215 5.74 -20.31 9.75
C ARG A 215 6.51 -19.30 10.58
N GLN A 216 7.30 -18.45 9.94
CA GLN A 216 8.11 -17.44 10.62
C GLN A 216 8.00 -16.13 9.86
N PHE A 217 7.95 -15.05 10.60
CA PHE A 217 7.99 -13.71 10.03
C PHE A 217 8.62 -12.72 11.02
N SER A 218 9.19 -11.68 10.50
CA SER A 218 9.54 -10.46 11.20
C SER A 218 8.58 -9.34 10.78
N VAL A 219 8.75 -8.18 11.33
CA VAL A 219 8.03 -6.98 10.94
C VAL A 219 9.00 -5.83 10.71
N SER A 220 8.60 -4.87 9.91
CA SER A 220 9.28 -3.59 9.73
C SER A 220 8.27 -2.46 9.78
N GLU A 221 8.72 -1.22 9.88
CA GLU A 221 7.92 -0.12 9.39
C GLU A 221 7.60 -0.35 7.91
N PRO A 222 6.41 0.07 7.41
CA PRO A 222 6.08 -0.18 6.02
C PRO A 222 7.10 0.46 5.05
N GLY A 223 7.71 -0.38 4.21
CA GLY A 223 8.79 0.01 3.30
C GLY A 223 10.17 0.17 3.95
N GLY A 224 10.28 -0.07 5.26
CA GLY A 224 11.50 0.14 6.05
C GLY A 224 12.31 -1.13 6.31
N GLU A 225 13.38 -0.98 7.09
CA GLU A 225 14.23 -2.08 7.52
C GLU A 225 13.55 -2.98 8.56
N VAL A 226 13.99 -4.23 8.63
CA VAL A 226 13.44 -5.23 9.55
C VAL A 226 13.84 -4.92 10.99
N LEU A 227 12.88 -4.93 11.87
CA LEU A 227 13.13 -4.95 13.31
C LEU A 227 13.63 -6.33 13.74
N THR A 228 14.39 -6.38 14.84
CA THR A 228 15.03 -7.61 15.35
C THR A 228 14.03 -8.65 15.91
N VAL A 229 12.74 -8.39 15.88
CA VAL A 229 11.70 -9.26 16.43
C VAL A 229 11.25 -10.28 15.38
N THR A 230 11.43 -11.57 15.69
CA THR A 230 10.95 -12.68 14.87
C THR A 230 9.83 -13.41 15.58
N TYR A 231 8.76 -13.67 14.84
CA TYR A 231 7.61 -14.44 15.31
C TYR A 231 7.68 -15.85 14.73
N VAL A 232 7.44 -16.84 15.59
CA VAL A 232 7.45 -18.26 15.22
C VAL A 232 6.08 -18.83 15.58
N GLU A 233 5.55 -19.70 14.72
CA GLU A 233 4.28 -20.40 14.95
C GLU A 233 4.22 -21.03 16.37
N GLY A 234 3.12 -20.79 17.08
CA GLY A 234 2.89 -21.30 18.45
C GLY A 234 3.61 -20.52 19.56
N ARG A 235 4.35 -19.47 19.27
CA ARG A 235 4.94 -18.58 20.28
C ARG A 235 4.35 -17.19 20.15
N PRO A 236 3.64 -16.67 21.18
CA PRO A 236 3.15 -15.30 21.15
C PRO A 236 4.35 -14.35 21.08
N PRO A 237 4.26 -13.30 20.24
CA PRO A 237 5.32 -12.31 20.13
C PRO A 237 5.44 -11.45 21.38
N ASN A 238 6.65 -11.04 21.68
CA ASN A 238 6.88 -9.95 22.61
C ASN A 238 6.34 -8.66 21.96
N VAL A 239 5.36 -8.11 22.60
CA VAL A 239 4.62 -6.86 22.39
C VAL A 239 5.05 -5.97 21.21
N LEU A 240 4.37 -6.12 20.06
CA LEU A 240 4.29 -5.05 19.08
C LEU A 240 3.49 -3.88 19.68
N ARG A 241 4.03 -2.68 19.52
CA ARG A 241 3.29 -1.46 19.90
C ARG A 241 2.20 -1.16 18.87
N PRO A 242 1.09 -0.52 19.28
CA PRO A 242 0.12 0.01 18.33
C PRO A 242 0.82 0.85 17.25
N GLY A 243 0.42 0.66 16.00
CA GLY A 243 1.04 1.34 14.87
C GLY A 243 0.93 0.56 13.56
N ALA A 244 1.51 1.13 12.50
CA ALA A 244 1.55 0.49 11.19
C ALA A 244 2.84 -0.33 11.04
N TRP A 245 2.67 -1.57 10.56
CA TRP A 245 3.73 -2.54 10.38
C TRP A 245 3.59 -3.22 9.04
N GLN A 246 4.70 -3.66 8.47
CA GLN A 246 4.71 -4.50 7.28
C GLN A 246 5.27 -5.89 7.61
N LEU A 247 4.59 -6.90 7.11
CA LEU A 247 5.05 -8.28 7.24
C LEU A 247 6.34 -8.50 6.46
N ARG A 248 7.27 -9.20 7.11
CA ARG A 248 8.55 -9.64 6.54
C ARG A 248 8.67 -11.15 6.72
N PRO A 249 7.92 -11.93 5.88
CA PRO A 249 7.94 -13.37 5.98
C PRO A 249 9.32 -13.96 5.70
N HIS A 250 9.67 -15.02 6.44
CA HIS A 250 10.88 -15.78 6.22
C HIS A 250 10.60 -16.90 5.19
N LEU A 251 11.11 -16.69 3.99
CA LEU A 251 10.96 -17.61 2.86
C LEU A 251 12.16 -18.55 2.83
N SER A 252 11.93 -19.85 2.85
CA SER A 252 13.02 -20.84 2.79
C SER A 252 13.77 -20.71 1.46
N SER A 253 15.07 -20.56 1.52
CA SER A 253 15.98 -20.50 0.36
C SER A 253 17.05 -21.60 0.38
N GLY A 254 16.82 -22.68 1.14
CA GLY A 254 17.72 -23.81 1.31
C GLY A 254 17.78 -24.29 2.75
N GLU A 255 18.63 -25.29 3.01
CA GLU A 255 18.82 -25.83 4.36
C GLU A 255 19.42 -24.74 5.27
N HIS A 256 18.70 -24.40 6.36
CA HIS A 256 19.07 -23.37 7.34
C HIS A 256 19.24 -21.94 6.77
N ARG A 257 18.70 -21.65 5.57
CA ARG A 257 18.72 -20.33 4.95
C ARG A 257 17.31 -19.83 4.69
N TYR A 258 17.10 -18.53 4.88
CA TYR A 258 15.85 -17.87 4.50
C TYR A 258 16.14 -16.50 3.88
N GLN A 259 15.22 -16.09 3.05
CA GLN A 259 15.16 -14.76 2.47
C GLN A 259 13.97 -14.02 3.09
N LEU A 260 14.13 -12.75 3.40
CA LEU A 260 13.04 -11.93 3.90
C LEU A 260 12.21 -11.41 2.74
N GLY A 261 10.95 -11.83 2.71
CA GLY A 261 9.97 -11.30 1.77
C GLY A 261 9.36 -9.99 2.25
N TRP A 262 8.58 -9.38 1.38
CA TRP A 262 7.65 -8.29 1.67
C TRP A 262 6.24 -8.85 1.64
N GLY A 263 5.47 -8.57 2.64
CA GLY A 263 4.06 -8.96 2.73
C GLY A 263 3.16 -7.75 2.96
N PRO A 264 1.89 -8.00 3.30
CA PRO A 264 0.90 -6.95 3.56
C PRO A 264 1.30 -6.01 4.70
N VAL A 265 0.88 -4.75 4.57
CA VAL A 265 0.90 -3.77 5.66
C VAL A 265 -0.33 -4.01 6.55
N PHE A 266 -0.18 -3.90 7.86
CA PHE A 266 -1.28 -3.94 8.82
C PHE A 266 -1.13 -2.84 9.87
N VAL A 267 -2.24 -2.46 10.49
CA VAL A 267 -2.28 -1.51 11.59
C VAL A 267 -2.76 -2.24 12.84
N LEU A 268 -1.90 -2.30 13.85
CA LEU A 268 -2.21 -2.83 15.15
C LEU A 268 -2.86 -1.72 16.00
N GLU A 269 -4.08 -1.98 16.49
CA GLU A 269 -4.90 -1.08 17.31
C GLU A 269 -4.81 -1.39 18.80
#